data_592d619604d861102d7af1740a8a4bcd
#
_entry.id   592d619604d861102d7af1740a8a4bcd
#
_cell.length_a   1.000
_cell.length_b   1.000
_cell.length_c   1.000
_cell.angle_alpha   90.00
_cell.angle_beta   90.00
_cell.angle_gamma   90.00
#
_symmetry.space_group_name_H-M   'P 1'
#
loop_
_entity.id
_entity.type
_entity.pdbx_description
1 polymer ?
#
loop_
_entity_poly.entity_id
_entity_poly.type
_entity_poly.pdbx_seq_one_letter_code
_entity_poly.pdbx_strand_id
1 'polypeptide(L)'
;MRRYMWVIGLLCMVGVGIGVPALHAESYPQYPIQMVIPGAPGDALDMAARTVGEELARILKAQVVPMNKPGAGAVLGTAAVAGAKKDGYTILYGNTSGFVYAPAFNPKEAPYDPIRDLEHLGLHAFFPDGISVQAESPWKDFQTVIEYAKKNPGKFRVGTLGMGSINHFRLEIIKSLTGTDITMIPFKGASPALMALLGGHIEAAFVAYAMVYPHYESGKLRGILADQKVAALPDIPTLTQLGYKQDLPPTYFGFAAPAGIPEEARKVLVPAIEKASRNPELAEKLKKIWFIPNYKSPAEFKQLVTRDYENACAIVKKMEVSK
;
A
#
# COMPACT_ATOMS: atom_id res chain seq x y z
N MET A 1 68.07 -1.09 76.03
CA MET A 1 66.87 -1.14 76.89
C MET A 1 65.82 -0.24 76.28
N ARG A 2 64.80 -0.77 75.61
CA ARG A 2 63.42 -0.33 75.38
C ARG A 2 62.83 -1.11 74.23
N ARG A 3 61.90 -1.99 74.58
CA ARG A 3 61.13 -2.80 73.68
C ARG A 3 60.08 -1.90 73.03
N TYR A 4 59.96 -1.92 71.69
CA TYR A 4 58.82 -1.38 70.96
C TYR A 4 57.98 -2.54 70.42
N MET A 5 56.74 -2.60 70.93
CA MET A 5 55.73 -3.51 70.55
C MET A 5 54.99 -2.98 69.28
N TRP A 6 54.99 -3.76 68.21
CA TRP A 6 54.23 -3.45 66.97
C TRP A 6 52.82 -3.96 67.14
N VAL A 7 51.88 -3.00 67.10
CA VAL A 7 50.42 -3.31 67.01
C VAL A 7 50.06 -3.33 65.53
N ILE A 8 49.75 -4.49 64.99
CA ILE A 8 49.23 -4.65 63.64
C ILE A 8 47.73 -4.42 63.71
N GLY A 9 47.29 -3.28 63.20
CA GLY A 9 45.87 -2.96 63.02
C GLY A 9 45.35 -3.61 61.75
N LEU A 10 44.46 -4.60 61.92
CA LEU A 10 43.73 -5.27 60.86
C LEU A 10 42.61 -4.33 60.32
N LEU A 11 42.81 -3.70 59.15
CA LEU A 11 41.82 -2.87 58.51
C LEU A 11 40.84 -3.77 57.70
N CYS A 12 39.66 -4.06 58.25
CA CYS A 12 38.58 -4.73 57.52
C CYS A 12 38.03 -3.72 56.50
N MET A 13 38.39 -3.87 55.20
CA MET A 13 37.68 -3.22 54.10
C MET A 13 36.29 -3.90 53.93
N VAL A 14 35.26 -3.24 54.41
CA VAL A 14 33.87 -3.55 54.05
C VAL A 14 33.63 -3.03 52.65
N GLY A 15 33.73 -3.89 51.64
CA GLY A 15 33.36 -3.60 50.29
C GLY A 15 31.85 -3.37 50.20
N VAL A 16 31.40 -2.13 50.23
CA VAL A 16 30.02 -1.76 49.87
C VAL A 16 29.91 -1.94 48.37
N GLY A 17 29.36 -3.07 47.94
CA GLY A 17 28.96 -3.33 46.58
C GLY A 17 27.84 -2.37 46.20
N ILE A 18 28.16 -1.27 45.56
CA ILE A 18 27.20 -0.40 44.90
C ILE A 18 26.66 -1.22 43.73
N GLY A 19 25.54 -1.91 43.97
CA GLY A 19 24.77 -2.52 42.90
C GLY A 19 24.33 -1.41 41.96
N VAL A 20 24.99 -1.28 40.81
CA VAL A 20 24.51 -0.44 39.71
C VAL A 20 23.15 -0.99 39.33
N PRO A 21 22.05 -0.24 39.49
CA PRO A 21 20.76 -0.71 39.01
C PRO A 21 20.93 -1.00 37.53
N ALA A 22 20.67 -2.23 37.12
CA ALA A 22 20.57 -2.54 35.71
C ALA A 22 19.51 -1.56 35.14
N LEU A 23 19.96 -0.61 34.30
CA LEU A 23 19.04 0.16 33.49
C LEU A 23 18.23 -0.88 32.71
N HIS A 24 16.99 -1.13 33.16
CA HIS A 24 16.02 -1.79 32.32
C HIS A 24 15.84 -0.86 31.14
N ALA A 25 16.42 -1.20 30.00
CA ALA A 25 16.10 -0.54 28.76
C ALA A 25 14.56 -0.66 28.66
N GLU A 26 13.91 0.50 28.78
CA GLU A 26 12.46 0.56 28.73
C GLU A 26 12.04 -0.04 27.38
N SER A 27 11.21 -1.08 27.43
CA SER A 27 10.89 -1.89 26.24
C SER A 27 10.06 -1.08 25.24
N TYR A 28 10.49 -1.02 23.99
CA TYR A 28 9.69 -0.46 22.89
C TYR A 28 8.38 -1.27 22.71
N PRO A 29 7.21 -0.63 22.44
CA PRO A 29 6.96 0.80 22.39
C PRO A 29 6.51 1.40 23.73
N GLN A 30 7.01 2.61 24.06
CA GLN A 30 6.61 3.36 25.26
C GLN A 30 5.61 4.46 24.96
N TYR A 31 5.54 4.88 23.69
CA TYR A 31 4.68 5.96 23.20
C TYR A 31 3.74 5.45 22.12
N PRO A 32 2.67 6.19 21.81
CA PRO A 32 1.79 5.88 20.69
C PRO A 32 2.57 5.83 19.37
N ILE A 33 2.29 4.81 18.56
CA ILE A 33 2.84 4.67 17.20
C ILE A 33 1.91 5.39 16.24
N GLN A 34 2.45 6.34 15.47
CA GLN A 34 1.71 7.01 14.41
C GLN A 34 1.72 6.14 13.16
N MET A 35 0.53 5.78 12.68
CA MET A 35 0.37 5.04 11.42
C MET A 35 -0.15 5.99 10.34
N VAL A 36 0.75 6.42 9.46
CA VAL A 36 0.42 7.31 8.35
C VAL A 36 -0.28 6.53 7.25
N ILE A 37 -1.39 7.08 6.77
CA ILE A 37 -2.23 6.52 5.71
C ILE A 37 -2.24 7.51 4.55
N PRO A 38 -1.65 7.19 3.38
CA PRO A 38 -1.59 8.09 2.23
C PRO A 38 -2.89 8.09 1.41
N GLY A 39 -4.02 7.96 2.08
CA GLY A 39 -5.37 7.93 1.52
C GLY A 39 -6.32 8.85 2.25
N ALA A 40 -7.46 9.15 1.63
CA ALA A 40 -8.49 9.98 2.23
C ALA A 40 -9.23 9.24 3.35
N PRO A 41 -9.73 9.93 4.38
CA PRO A 41 -10.60 9.31 5.38
C PRO A 41 -11.81 8.64 4.72
N GLY A 42 -12.10 7.40 5.13
CA GLY A 42 -13.23 6.61 4.65
C GLY A 42 -13.01 5.91 3.29
N ASP A 43 -11.84 6.04 2.67
CA ASP A 43 -11.52 5.19 1.52
C ASP A 43 -11.11 3.77 1.95
N ALA A 44 -10.95 2.86 0.98
CA ALA A 44 -10.61 1.48 1.25
C ALA A 44 -9.28 1.32 2.01
N LEU A 45 -8.28 2.16 1.70
CA LEU A 45 -6.99 2.16 2.38
C LEU A 45 -7.14 2.57 3.86
N ASP A 46 -7.95 3.62 4.13
CA ASP A 46 -8.21 4.10 5.49
C ASP A 46 -8.98 3.07 6.31
N MET A 47 -10.04 2.45 5.74
CA MET A 47 -10.80 1.40 6.41
C MET A 47 -9.92 0.20 6.79
N ALA A 48 -9.10 -0.28 5.85
CA ALA A 48 -8.18 -1.39 6.12
C ALA A 48 -7.11 -1.00 7.17
N ALA A 49 -6.53 0.19 7.05
CA ALA A 49 -5.53 0.69 7.99
C ALA A 49 -6.07 0.75 9.42
N ARG A 50 -7.28 1.28 9.62
CA ARG A 50 -7.93 1.33 10.95
C ARG A 50 -8.20 -0.06 11.49
N THR A 51 -8.74 -0.94 10.64
CA THR A 51 -9.05 -2.32 11.03
C THR A 51 -7.79 -3.09 11.47
N VAL A 52 -6.68 -2.98 10.73
CA VAL A 52 -5.43 -3.62 11.11
C VAL A 52 -4.71 -2.88 12.24
N GLY A 53 -4.87 -1.56 12.34
CA GLY A 53 -4.31 -0.74 13.41
C GLY A 53 -4.87 -1.08 14.78
N GLU A 54 -6.15 -1.37 14.89
CA GLU A 54 -6.79 -1.87 16.12
C GLU A 54 -6.16 -3.21 16.56
N GLU A 55 -5.96 -4.13 15.63
CA GLU A 55 -5.33 -5.42 15.93
C GLU A 55 -3.86 -5.27 16.32
N LEU A 56 -3.12 -4.38 15.63
CA LEU A 56 -1.73 -4.05 16.01
C LEU A 56 -1.67 -3.44 17.41
N ALA A 57 -2.56 -2.51 17.76
CA ALA A 57 -2.62 -1.92 19.09
C ALA A 57 -2.84 -2.98 20.18
N ARG A 58 -3.72 -3.96 19.91
CA ARG A 58 -3.97 -5.09 20.82
C ARG A 58 -2.75 -5.99 21.01
N ILE A 59 -2.04 -6.29 19.92
CA ILE A 59 -0.84 -7.15 19.95
C ILE A 59 0.32 -6.43 20.63
N LEU A 60 0.55 -5.16 20.30
CA LEU A 60 1.64 -4.35 20.83
C LEU A 60 1.39 -3.86 22.26
N LYS A 61 0.14 -3.95 22.75
CA LYS A 61 -0.32 -3.34 24.01
C LYS A 61 0.02 -1.86 24.09
N ALA A 62 -0.04 -1.16 22.97
CA ALA A 62 0.26 0.26 22.81
C ALA A 62 -0.73 0.90 21.83
N GLN A 63 -0.89 2.21 21.89
CA GLN A 63 -1.76 2.92 20.96
C GLN A 63 -1.13 2.95 19.57
N VAL A 64 -1.94 2.63 18.54
CA VAL A 64 -1.62 2.85 17.12
C VAL A 64 -2.58 3.91 16.60
N VAL A 65 -2.05 5.09 16.26
CA VAL A 65 -2.85 6.27 15.92
C VAL A 65 -2.84 6.45 14.39
N PRO A 66 -3.97 6.20 13.70
CA PRO A 66 -4.06 6.40 12.25
C PRO A 66 -4.09 7.89 11.90
N MET A 67 -3.27 8.29 10.93
CA MET A 67 -3.13 9.68 10.45
C MET A 67 -3.23 9.74 8.93
N ASN A 68 -4.32 10.28 8.42
CA ASN A 68 -4.49 10.44 6.97
C ASN A 68 -3.62 11.58 6.42
N LYS A 69 -2.82 11.28 5.37
CA LYS A 69 -2.05 12.26 4.59
C LYS A 69 -2.24 11.98 3.09
N PRO A 70 -3.43 12.26 2.53
CA PRO A 70 -3.70 12.03 1.12
C PRO A 70 -2.99 13.04 0.23
N GLY A 71 -2.81 12.69 -1.06
CA GLY A 71 -2.37 13.61 -2.09
C GLY A 71 -1.28 13.07 -3.00
N ALA A 72 -1.22 13.59 -4.21
CA ALA A 72 -0.26 13.27 -5.27
C ALA A 72 -0.07 11.75 -5.48
N GLY A 73 -1.15 10.97 -5.58
CA GLY A 73 -1.04 9.52 -5.79
C GLY A 73 -0.35 8.78 -4.66
N ALA A 74 -0.56 9.19 -3.39
CA ALA A 74 0.07 8.67 -2.17
C ALA A 74 1.48 9.22 -1.88
N VAL A 75 2.03 10.12 -2.69
CA VAL A 75 3.37 10.70 -2.48
C VAL A 75 3.46 11.43 -1.14
N LEU A 76 2.48 12.28 -0.79
CA LEU A 76 2.58 13.14 0.39
C LEU A 76 2.69 12.34 1.69
N GLY A 77 1.88 11.31 1.85
CA GLY A 77 1.93 10.44 3.03
C GLY A 77 3.19 9.58 3.08
N THR A 78 3.58 9.00 1.94
CA THR A 78 4.78 8.15 1.84
C THR A 78 6.05 8.96 2.09
N ALA A 79 6.17 10.15 1.49
CA ALA A 79 7.29 11.07 1.71
C ALA A 79 7.39 11.52 3.19
N ALA A 80 6.24 11.77 3.82
CA ALA A 80 6.23 12.15 5.23
C ALA A 80 6.80 11.04 6.13
N VAL A 81 6.60 9.76 5.79
CA VAL A 81 7.21 8.65 6.53
C VAL A 81 8.68 8.48 6.16
N ALA A 82 9.04 8.54 4.88
CA ALA A 82 10.43 8.42 4.45
C ALA A 82 11.35 9.46 5.13
N GLY A 83 10.84 10.68 5.37
CA GLY A 83 11.53 11.77 6.08
C GLY A 83 11.30 11.83 7.59
N ALA A 84 10.57 10.89 8.18
CA ALA A 84 10.29 10.90 9.62
C ALA A 84 11.51 10.47 10.46
N LYS A 85 11.40 10.66 11.79
CA LYS A 85 12.43 10.16 12.72
C LYS A 85 12.55 8.64 12.63
N LYS A 86 13.79 8.16 12.69
CA LYS A 86 14.12 6.74 12.61
C LYS A 86 14.06 6.06 13.99
N ASP A 87 12.99 6.29 14.73
CA ASP A 87 12.81 5.81 16.10
C ASP A 87 11.79 4.66 16.24
N GLY A 88 11.14 4.29 15.11
CA GLY A 88 10.11 3.27 15.08
C GLY A 88 8.71 3.74 15.43
N TYR A 89 8.51 5.02 15.84
CA TYR A 89 7.21 5.54 16.24
C TYR A 89 6.39 6.14 15.10
N THR A 90 6.92 6.15 13.88
CA THR A 90 6.17 6.52 12.67
C THR A 90 6.26 5.37 11.67
N ILE A 91 5.10 4.79 11.34
CA ILE A 91 5.00 3.74 10.33
C ILE A 91 4.04 4.17 9.21
N LEU A 92 4.21 3.59 8.04
CA LEU A 92 3.33 3.75 6.89
C LEU A 92 2.45 2.50 6.77
N TYR A 93 1.15 2.67 6.62
CA TYR A 93 0.32 1.67 5.95
C TYR A 93 0.05 2.16 4.54
N GLY A 94 0.89 1.73 3.61
CA GLY A 94 0.96 2.23 2.25
C GLY A 94 0.41 1.26 1.23
N ASN A 95 0.28 1.75 0.00
CA ASN A 95 -0.17 0.98 -1.14
C ASN A 95 0.83 1.04 -2.31
N THR A 96 0.58 0.23 -3.33
CA THR A 96 1.42 0.12 -4.53
C THR A 96 1.65 1.46 -5.23
N SER A 97 0.68 2.41 -5.17
CA SER A 97 0.87 3.74 -5.77
C SER A 97 2.05 4.47 -5.13
N GLY A 98 2.09 4.56 -3.79
CA GLY A 98 3.18 5.22 -3.07
C GLY A 98 4.50 4.45 -3.09
N PHE A 99 4.44 3.10 -3.06
CA PHE A 99 5.65 2.27 -3.09
C PHE A 99 6.30 2.16 -4.47
N VAL A 100 5.52 2.29 -5.56
CA VAL A 100 5.99 1.93 -6.90
C VAL A 100 5.70 3.01 -7.93
N TYR A 101 4.42 3.31 -8.17
CA TYR A 101 4.04 4.01 -9.39
C TYR A 101 4.22 5.51 -9.33
N ALA A 102 3.86 6.15 -8.23
CA ALA A 102 4.04 7.59 -8.11
C ALA A 102 5.52 8.02 -8.21
N PRO A 103 6.48 7.39 -7.53
CA PRO A 103 7.90 7.71 -7.71
C PRO A 103 8.44 7.30 -9.08
N ALA A 104 7.90 6.26 -9.73
CA ALA A 104 8.31 5.89 -11.08
C ALA A 104 7.84 6.89 -12.16
N PHE A 105 6.59 7.37 -12.07
CA PHE A 105 6.04 8.34 -13.02
C PHE A 105 6.52 9.76 -12.82
N ASN A 106 6.67 10.18 -11.57
CA ASN A 106 6.99 11.55 -11.20
C ASN A 106 8.14 11.61 -10.19
N PRO A 107 9.36 11.17 -10.55
CA PRO A 107 10.49 11.11 -9.63
C PRO A 107 10.88 12.50 -9.07
N LYS A 108 10.54 13.59 -9.76
CA LYS A 108 10.76 14.96 -9.28
C LYS A 108 9.76 15.38 -8.20
N GLU A 109 8.56 14.84 -8.20
CA GLU A 109 7.50 15.15 -7.25
C GLU A 109 7.48 14.18 -6.05
N ALA A 110 8.10 13.00 -6.20
CA ALA A 110 8.26 12.01 -5.14
C ALA A 110 9.66 12.15 -4.51
N PRO A 111 9.82 12.93 -3.43
CA PRO A 111 11.13 13.24 -2.86
C PRO A 111 11.65 12.09 -1.98
N TYR A 112 11.49 10.84 -2.40
CA TYR A 112 11.98 9.63 -1.74
C TYR A 112 12.27 8.53 -2.75
N ASP A 113 13.21 7.69 -2.43
CA ASP A 113 13.48 6.41 -3.10
C ASP A 113 12.75 5.30 -2.30
N PRO A 114 11.78 4.58 -2.90
CA PRO A 114 10.99 3.61 -2.16
C PRO A 114 11.79 2.40 -1.66
N ILE A 115 12.99 2.15 -2.21
CA ILE A 115 13.83 1.01 -1.83
C ILE A 115 14.89 1.39 -0.81
N ARG A 116 15.42 2.63 -0.91
CA ARG A 116 16.50 3.13 -0.06
C ARG A 116 15.97 3.83 1.19
N ASP A 117 14.92 4.65 1.06
CA ASP A 117 14.46 5.56 2.10
C ASP A 117 13.35 4.95 2.98
N LEU A 118 12.81 3.77 2.57
CA LEU A 118 11.81 3.01 3.31
C LEU A 118 12.35 1.64 3.73
N GLU A 119 12.08 1.27 4.96
CA GLU A 119 12.23 -0.09 5.48
C GLU A 119 10.89 -0.81 5.39
N HIS A 120 10.81 -1.83 4.55
CA HIS A 120 9.59 -2.63 4.36
C HIS A 120 9.42 -3.59 5.54
N LEU A 121 8.28 -3.51 6.25
CA LEU A 121 8.02 -4.29 7.47
C LEU A 121 7.14 -5.52 7.21
N GLY A 122 6.46 -5.58 6.08
CA GLY A 122 5.64 -6.71 5.65
C GLY A 122 4.49 -6.29 4.74
N LEU A 123 4.17 -7.13 3.75
CA LEU A 123 2.97 -7.01 2.96
C LEU A 123 1.80 -7.59 3.75
N HIS A 124 0.64 -6.96 3.67
CA HIS A 124 -0.55 -7.32 4.42
C HIS A 124 -1.64 -7.97 3.55
N ALA A 125 -2.00 -7.31 2.45
CA ALA A 125 -3.11 -7.76 1.62
C ALA A 125 -3.01 -7.26 0.18
N PHE A 126 -3.75 -7.90 -0.72
CA PHE A 126 -4.07 -7.42 -2.06
C PHE A 126 -5.49 -6.83 -2.09
N PHE A 127 -5.74 -6.00 -3.09
CA PHE A 127 -7.03 -5.35 -3.27
C PHE A 127 -7.39 -5.36 -4.76
N PRO A 128 -8.50 -6.01 -5.15
CA PRO A 128 -8.83 -6.14 -6.54
C PRO A 128 -9.50 -4.88 -7.10
N ASP A 129 -9.01 -4.47 -8.26
CA ASP A 129 -9.55 -3.36 -9.04
C ASP A 129 -10.05 -3.86 -10.41
N GLY A 130 -10.88 -3.07 -11.06
CA GLY A 130 -11.33 -3.41 -12.40
C GLY A 130 -11.90 -2.24 -13.16
N ILE A 131 -12.10 -2.46 -14.45
CA ILE A 131 -12.79 -1.51 -15.33
C ILE A 131 -14.27 -1.84 -15.35
N SER A 132 -15.07 -0.83 -15.02
CA SER A 132 -16.54 -0.88 -15.03
C SER A 132 -17.09 0.09 -16.04
N VAL A 133 -18.23 -0.26 -16.63
CA VAL A 133 -19.05 0.55 -17.53
C VAL A 133 -20.49 0.59 -17.02
N GLN A 134 -21.30 1.53 -17.52
CA GLN A 134 -22.75 1.48 -17.27
C GLN A 134 -23.33 0.21 -17.88
N ALA A 135 -24.24 -0.48 -17.17
CA ALA A 135 -24.83 -1.74 -17.62
C ALA A 135 -25.63 -1.60 -18.92
N GLU A 136 -26.27 -0.45 -19.13
CA GLU A 136 -27.06 -0.14 -20.35
C GLU A 136 -26.17 0.37 -21.50
N SER A 137 -24.87 0.61 -21.27
CA SER A 137 -23.96 1.06 -22.31
C SER A 137 -23.81 0.03 -23.44
N PRO A 138 -23.38 0.45 -24.64
CA PRO A 138 -23.13 -0.47 -25.76
C PRO A 138 -21.95 -1.44 -25.50
N TRP A 139 -21.11 -1.14 -24.53
CA TRP A 139 -19.91 -1.92 -24.22
C TRP A 139 -20.25 -3.09 -23.31
N LYS A 140 -20.46 -4.27 -23.91
CA LYS A 140 -20.92 -5.47 -23.20
C LYS A 140 -19.77 -6.23 -22.51
N ASP A 141 -18.56 -6.09 -23.05
CA ASP A 141 -17.34 -6.75 -22.62
C ASP A 141 -16.09 -5.92 -23.02
N PHE A 142 -14.93 -6.38 -22.60
CA PHE A 142 -13.65 -5.70 -22.88
C PHE A 142 -13.34 -5.66 -24.40
N GLN A 143 -13.68 -6.72 -25.14
CA GLN A 143 -13.41 -6.80 -26.59
C GLN A 143 -14.19 -5.72 -27.35
N THR A 144 -15.46 -5.52 -27.02
CA THR A 144 -16.31 -4.47 -27.62
C THR A 144 -15.73 -3.08 -27.37
N VAL A 145 -15.14 -2.84 -26.16
CA VAL A 145 -14.44 -1.58 -25.87
C VAL A 145 -13.20 -1.41 -26.75
N ILE A 146 -12.39 -2.46 -26.90
CA ILE A 146 -11.16 -2.36 -27.72
C ILE A 146 -11.50 -2.10 -29.19
N GLU A 147 -12.53 -2.77 -29.71
CA GLU A 147 -12.99 -2.54 -31.10
C GLU A 147 -13.49 -1.10 -31.30
N TYR A 148 -14.25 -0.56 -30.33
CA TYR A 148 -14.70 0.81 -30.37
C TYR A 148 -13.53 1.79 -30.30
N ALA A 149 -12.61 1.62 -29.37
CA ALA A 149 -11.47 2.50 -29.17
C ALA A 149 -10.51 2.53 -30.39
N LYS A 150 -10.35 1.38 -31.10
CA LYS A 150 -9.60 1.33 -32.36
C LYS A 150 -10.26 2.13 -33.48
N LYS A 151 -11.58 2.10 -33.57
CA LYS A 151 -12.35 2.84 -34.58
C LYS A 151 -12.51 4.33 -34.23
N ASN A 152 -12.40 4.68 -32.96
CA ASN A 152 -12.67 6.01 -32.43
C ASN A 152 -11.54 6.45 -31.48
N PRO A 153 -10.32 6.73 -31.97
CA PRO A 153 -9.19 7.12 -31.13
C PRO A 153 -9.54 8.32 -30.23
N GLY A 154 -9.16 8.24 -28.95
CA GLY A 154 -9.40 9.28 -27.95
C GLY A 154 -10.84 9.45 -27.47
N LYS A 155 -11.82 8.69 -28.00
CA LYS A 155 -13.24 8.86 -27.64
C LYS A 155 -13.70 8.02 -26.46
N PHE A 156 -13.01 6.91 -26.17
CA PHE A 156 -13.30 6.12 -24.97
C PHE A 156 -12.53 6.69 -23.77
N ARG A 157 -13.26 7.25 -22.80
CA ARG A 157 -12.68 7.94 -21.64
C ARG A 157 -12.79 7.07 -20.40
N VAL A 158 -11.68 6.85 -19.71
CA VAL A 158 -11.60 6.04 -18.49
C VAL A 158 -11.20 6.91 -17.31
N GLY A 159 -12.06 7.00 -16.32
CA GLY A 159 -11.75 7.66 -15.04
C GLY A 159 -10.76 6.84 -14.21
N THR A 160 -9.72 7.50 -13.69
CA THR A 160 -8.71 6.90 -12.81
C THR A 160 -8.53 7.72 -11.54
N LEU A 161 -7.74 7.19 -10.59
CA LEU A 161 -7.44 7.85 -9.30
C LEU A 161 -6.40 8.99 -9.43
N GLY A 162 -6.15 9.46 -10.66
CA GLY A 162 -5.23 10.55 -10.95
C GLY A 162 -3.92 10.11 -11.59
N MET A 163 -3.14 11.09 -11.97
CA MET A 163 -1.80 10.90 -12.56
C MET A 163 -0.88 10.18 -11.59
N GLY A 164 -0.05 9.25 -12.09
CA GLY A 164 0.89 8.48 -11.26
C GLY A 164 0.23 7.39 -10.39
N SER A 165 -1.11 7.22 -10.42
CA SER A 165 -1.76 6.11 -9.74
C SER A 165 -1.48 4.78 -10.45
N ILE A 166 -1.65 3.67 -9.73
CA ILE A 166 -1.56 2.33 -10.33
C ILE A 166 -2.56 2.19 -11.49
N ASN A 167 -3.75 2.79 -11.41
CA ASN A 167 -4.76 2.69 -12.46
C ASN A 167 -4.41 3.48 -13.72
N HIS A 168 -3.64 4.58 -13.58
CA HIS A 168 -3.00 5.23 -14.72
C HIS A 168 -2.02 4.27 -15.40
N PHE A 169 -1.13 3.65 -14.64
CA PHE A 169 -0.14 2.71 -15.17
C PHE A 169 -0.78 1.50 -15.88
N ARG A 170 -1.82 0.92 -15.28
CA ARG A 170 -2.59 -0.17 -15.86
C ARG A 170 -3.25 0.21 -17.18
N LEU A 171 -3.76 1.43 -17.26
CA LEU A 171 -4.37 1.92 -18.48
C LEU A 171 -3.33 2.07 -19.61
N GLU A 172 -2.12 2.53 -19.30
CA GLU A 172 -1.04 2.59 -20.28
C GLU A 172 -0.58 1.18 -20.73
N ILE A 173 -0.58 0.20 -19.83
CA ILE A 173 -0.36 -1.21 -20.21
C ILE A 173 -1.44 -1.68 -21.17
N ILE A 174 -2.72 -1.41 -20.89
CA ILE A 174 -3.85 -1.77 -21.76
C ILE A 174 -3.66 -1.13 -23.14
N LYS A 175 -3.41 0.16 -23.20
CA LYS A 175 -3.16 0.89 -24.48
C LYS A 175 -2.03 0.25 -25.27
N SER A 176 -0.91 -0.05 -24.61
CA SER A 176 0.25 -0.69 -25.24
C SER A 176 -0.05 -2.11 -25.76
N LEU A 177 -0.80 -2.92 -25.00
CA LEU A 177 -1.12 -4.30 -25.38
C LEU A 177 -2.17 -4.38 -26.50
N THR A 178 -3.09 -3.42 -26.54
CA THR A 178 -4.24 -3.42 -27.47
C THR A 178 -4.04 -2.54 -28.70
N GLY A 179 -3.05 -1.65 -28.68
CA GLY A 179 -2.83 -0.65 -29.72
C GLY A 179 -3.96 0.37 -29.82
N THR A 180 -4.60 0.70 -28.69
CA THR A 180 -5.71 1.66 -28.63
C THR A 180 -5.30 3.01 -28.07
N ASP A 181 -6.01 4.06 -28.49
CA ASP A 181 -5.92 5.40 -27.89
C ASP A 181 -7.14 5.61 -26.96
N ILE A 182 -7.03 5.11 -25.74
CA ILE A 182 -8.01 5.30 -24.66
C ILE A 182 -7.60 6.54 -23.86
N THR A 183 -8.53 7.49 -23.68
CA THR A 183 -8.27 8.73 -22.94
C THR A 183 -8.45 8.53 -21.45
N MET A 184 -7.40 8.84 -20.68
CA MET A 184 -7.47 8.87 -19.23
C MET A 184 -8.08 10.19 -18.72
N ILE A 185 -9.07 10.11 -17.83
CA ILE A 185 -9.61 11.26 -17.10
C ILE A 185 -9.18 11.13 -15.62
N PRO A 186 -8.27 12.01 -15.15
CA PRO A 186 -7.78 11.94 -13.77
C PRO A 186 -8.78 12.55 -12.79
N PHE A 187 -9.13 11.80 -11.74
CA PHE A 187 -9.96 12.27 -10.64
C PHE A 187 -9.14 12.33 -9.34
N LYS A 188 -9.60 13.13 -8.36
CA LYS A 188 -8.98 13.21 -7.02
C LYS A 188 -9.40 12.03 -6.11
N GLY A 189 -9.47 10.81 -6.67
CA GLY A 189 -9.83 9.59 -5.95
C GLY A 189 -10.91 8.78 -6.66
N ALA A 190 -11.27 7.64 -6.07
CA ALA A 190 -12.19 6.69 -6.68
C ALA A 190 -13.66 7.14 -6.64
N SER A 191 -14.11 7.78 -5.55
CA SER A 191 -15.50 8.24 -5.42
C SER A 191 -15.92 9.21 -6.53
N PRO A 192 -15.18 10.30 -6.84
CA PRO A 192 -15.56 11.18 -7.94
C PRO A 192 -15.47 10.50 -9.31
N ALA A 193 -14.56 9.55 -9.53
CA ALA A 193 -14.51 8.77 -10.77
C ALA A 193 -15.76 7.87 -10.92
N LEU A 194 -16.18 7.20 -9.84
CA LEU A 194 -17.40 6.40 -9.82
C LEU A 194 -18.65 7.24 -10.07
N MET A 195 -18.75 8.40 -9.43
CA MET A 195 -19.89 9.32 -9.64
C MET A 195 -19.96 9.83 -11.08
N ALA A 196 -18.80 10.12 -11.68
CA ALA A 196 -18.75 10.53 -13.10
C ALA A 196 -19.20 9.39 -14.03
N LEU A 197 -18.84 8.12 -13.72
CA LEU A 197 -19.33 6.96 -14.47
C LEU A 197 -20.85 6.80 -14.31
N LEU A 198 -21.37 6.83 -13.09
CA LEU A 198 -22.81 6.70 -12.83
C LEU A 198 -23.62 7.81 -13.48
N GLY A 199 -23.06 9.01 -13.57
CA GLY A 199 -23.67 10.16 -14.25
C GLY A 199 -23.50 10.18 -15.78
N GLY A 200 -22.80 9.20 -16.37
CA GLY A 200 -22.57 9.15 -17.84
C GLY A 200 -21.60 10.20 -18.36
N HIS A 201 -20.79 10.83 -17.49
CA HIS A 201 -19.80 11.83 -17.88
C HIS A 201 -18.53 11.23 -18.47
N ILE A 202 -18.30 9.93 -18.22
CA ILE A 202 -17.21 9.11 -18.77
C ILE A 202 -17.75 7.74 -19.15
N GLU A 203 -17.07 7.06 -20.07
CA GLU A 203 -17.49 5.75 -20.59
C GLU A 203 -17.19 4.61 -19.63
N ALA A 204 -16.10 4.73 -18.88
CA ALA A 204 -15.66 3.70 -17.92
C ALA A 204 -14.96 4.32 -16.71
N ALA A 205 -14.85 3.57 -15.61
CA ALA A 205 -14.01 3.91 -14.49
C ALA A 205 -13.13 2.70 -14.12
N PHE A 206 -11.87 2.94 -13.82
CA PHE A 206 -10.95 1.96 -13.29
C PHE A 206 -10.84 2.19 -11.78
N VAL A 207 -11.60 1.43 -11.01
CA VAL A 207 -11.75 1.60 -9.57
C VAL A 207 -11.89 0.24 -8.88
N ALA A 208 -11.76 0.26 -7.56
CA ALA A 208 -11.86 -0.93 -6.73
C ALA A 208 -13.24 -1.59 -6.76
N TYR A 209 -13.28 -2.92 -6.76
CA TYR A 209 -14.53 -3.69 -6.72
C TYR A 209 -15.38 -3.42 -5.49
N ALA A 210 -14.76 -3.16 -4.34
CA ALA A 210 -15.48 -2.74 -3.14
C ALA A 210 -16.49 -1.60 -3.37
N MET A 211 -16.15 -0.68 -4.27
CA MET A 211 -16.98 0.49 -4.55
C MET A 211 -18.06 0.25 -5.59
N VAL A 212 -17.78 -0.61 -6.57
CA VAL A 212 -18.70 -0.83 -7.70
C VAL A 212 -19.61 -2.04 -7.50
N TYR A 213 -19.28 -2.94 -6.60
CA TYR A 213 -20.04 -4.17 -6.37
C TYR A 213 -21.53 -3.94 -6.04
N PRO A 214 -21.93 -3.00 -5.18
CA PRO A 214 -23.35 -2.71 -4.95
C PRO A 214 -24.07 -2.22 -6.22
N HIS A 215 -23.34 -1.63 -7.15
CA HIS A 215 -23.87 -1.19 -8.44
C HIS A 215 -23.96 -2.34 -9.46
N TYR A 216 -23.14 -3.39 -9.30
CA TYR A 216 -23.32 -4.63 -10.06
C TYR A 216 -24.58 -5.38 -9.62
N GLU A 217 -24.76 -5.52 -8.29
CA GLU A 217 -25.97 -6.16 -7.73
C GLU A 217 -27.26 -5.43 -8.11
N SER A 218 -27.22 -4.09 -8.18
CA SER A 218 -28.37 -3.28 -8.58
C SER A 218 -28.55 -3.16 -10.11
N GLY A 219 -27.69 -3.80 -10.91
CA GLY A 219 -27.75 -3.76 -12.37
C GLY A 219 -27.41 -2.41 -13.01
N LYS A 220 -26.82 -1.47 -12.28
CA LYS A 220 -26.44 -0.15 -12.80
C LYS A 220 -25.11 -0.16 -13.53
N LEU A 221 -24.15 -0.97 -13.07
CA LEU A 221 -22.82 -1.10 -13.66
C LEU A 221 -22.56 -2.55 -14.07
N ARG A 222 -21.54 -2.70 -14.93
CA ARG A 222 -20.98 -3.98 -15.36
C ARG A 222 -19.46 -3.91 -15.29
N GLY A 223 -18.83 -4.93 -14.72
CA GLY A 223 -17.39 -5.14 -14.80
C GLY A 223 -17.01 -5.79 -16.13
N ILE A 224 -15.99 -5.28 -16.78
CA ILE A 224 -15.50 -5.78 -18.09
C ILE A 224 -14.08 -6.26 -18.10
N LEU A 225 -13.28 -5.88 -17.11
CA LEU A 225 -11.89 -6.31 -16.95
C LEU A 225 -11.49 -6.28 -15.50
N ALA A 226 -10.80 -7.33 -15.03
CA ALA A 226 -10.19 -7.42 -13.72
C ALA A 226 -8.66 -7.29 -13.80
N ASP A 227 -8.03 -6.72 -12.76
CA ASP A 227 -6.57 -6.74 -12.62
C ASP A 227 -6.06 -8.12 -12.18
N GLN A 228 -6.88 -8.86 -11.46
CA GLN A 228 -6.62 -10.21 -10.99
C GLN A 228 -7.91 -11.01 -10.88
N LYS A 229 -7.81 -12.34 -10.87
CA LYS A 229 -9.00 -13.20 -10.70
C LYS A 229 -9.60 -13.01 -9.31
N VAL A 230 -10.91 -12.74 -9.27
CA VAL A 230 -11.68 -12.54 -8.04
C VAL A 230 -12.74 -13.63 -7.95
N ALA A 231 -12.68 -14.46 -6.91
CA ALA A 231 -13.60 -15.59 -6.75
C ALA A 231 -15.09 -15.18 -6.67
N ALA A 232 -15.37 -14.00 -6.12
CA ALA A 232 -16.73 -13.45 -6.04
C ALA A 232 -17.24 -12.87 -7.36
N LEU A 233 -16.41 -12.71 -8.38
CA LEU A 233 -16.72 -12.12 -9.68
C LEU A 233 -16.10 -12.98 -10.80
N PRO A 234 -16.49 -14.27 -10.91
CA PRO A 234 -15.85 -15.24 -11.82
C PRO A 234 -16.02 -14.87 -13.30
N ASP A 235 -17.05 -14.12 -13.64
CA ASP A 235 -17.41 -13.74 -15.01
C ASP A 235 -16.62 -12.52 -15.52
N ILE A 236 -15.91 -11.80 -14.65
CA ILE A 236 -15.08 -10.68 -15.08
C ILE A 236 -13.67 -11.19 -15.41
N PRO A 237 -13.25 -11.13 -16.69
CA PRO A 237 -12.00 -11.71 -17.12
C PRO A 237 -10.80 -10.85 -16.73
N THR A 238 -9.63 -11.48 -16.62
CA THR A 238 -8.32 -10.82 -16.62
C THR A 238 -7.77 -10.74 -18.06
N LEU A 239 -6.70 -9.97 -18.28
CA LEU A 239 -6.09 -9.87 -19.61
C LEU A 239 -5.57 -11.22 -20.12
N THR A 240 -4.97 -12.06 -19.27
CA THR A 240 -4.48 -13.39 -19.70
C THR A 240 -5.63 -14.32 -20.07
N GLN A 241 -6.77 -14.25 -19.41
CA GLN A 241 -7.97 -14.99 -19.79
C GLN A 241 -8.56 -14.53 -21.14
N LEU A 242 -8.28 -13.28 -21.54
CA LEU A 242 -8.63 -12.73 -22.85
C LEU A 242 -7.57 -12.98 -23.94
N GLY A 243 -6.51 -13.75 -23.63
CA GLY A 243 -5.45 -14.12 -24.58
C GLY A 243 -4.29 -13.13 -24.68
N TYR A 244 -4.22 -12.12 -23.82
CA TYR A 244 -3.08 -11.22 -23.75
C TYR A 244 -1.91 -11.90 -22.99
N LYS A 245 -0.69 -11.47 -23.27
CA LYS A 245 0.54 -12.11 -22.75
C LYS A 245 0.81 -11.88 -21.26
N GLN A 246 0.11 -10.97 -20.61
CA GLN A 246 0.30 -10.63 -19.19
C GLN A 246 -0.97 -10.06 -18.59
N ASP A 247 -1.15 -10.23 -17.27
CA ASP A 247 -2.17 -9.55 -16.49
C ASP A 247 -1.70 -8.15 -16.04
N LEU A 248 -2.63 -7.39 -15.50
CA LEU A 248 -2.34 -6.10 -14.90
C LEU A 248 -1.65 -6.30 -13.54
N PRO A 249 -0.73 -5.40 -13.15
CA PRO A 249 -0.11 -5.50 -11.84
C PRO A 249 -1.15 -5.32 -10.72
N PRO A 250 -1.12 -6.12 -9.65
CA PRO A 250 -2.08 -6.05 -8.57
C PRO A 250 -1.87 -4.82 -7.68
N THR A 251 -2.95 -4.32 -7.07
CA THR A 251 -2.85 -3.39 -5.93
C THR A 251 -2.57 -4.19 -4.67
N TYR A 252 -1.53 -3.80 -3.95
CA TYR A 252 -1.20 -4.37 -2.64
C TYR A 252 -0.96 -3.30 -1.59
N PHE A 253 -1.11 -3.72 -0.34
CA PHE A 253 -0.97 -2.90 0.85
C PHE A 253 0.03 -3.54 1.80
N GLY A 254 0.84 -2.71 2.42
CA GLY A 254 1.85 -3.18 3.36
C GLY A 254 2.34 -2.09 4.29
N PHE A 255 3.17 -2.52 5.21
CA PHE A 255 3.77 -1.67 6.23
C PHE A 255 5.20 -1.32 5.86
N ALA A 256 5.55 -0.06 6.08
CA ALA A 256 6.92 0.40 6.01
C ALA A 256 7.22 1.41 7.13
N ALA A 257 8.48 1.68 7.34
CA ALA A 257 9.00 2.70 8.25
C ALA A 257 10.10 3.50 7.55
N PRO A 258 10.61 4.62 8.12
CA PRO A 258 11.83 5.23 7.64
C PRO A 258 12.98 4.23 7.66
N ALA A 259 13.81 4.20 6.62
CA ALA A 259 14.93 3.28 6.56
C ALA A 259 15.92 3.52 7.71
N GLY A 260 16.27 2.43 8.41
CA GLY A 260 17.21 2.46 9.53
C GLY A 260 16.57 2.76 10.89
N ILE A 261 15.34 2.28 11.13
CA ILE A 261 14.78 2.23 12.49
C ILE A 261 15.63 1.33 13.40
N PRO A 262 15.61 1.53 14.73
CA PRO A 262 16.34 0.68 15.66
C PRO A 262 15.96 -0.79 15.56
N GLU A 263 16.92 -1.67 15.72
CA GLU A 263 16.71 -3.12 15.70
C GLU A 263 15.69 -3.57 16.75
N GLU A 264 15.63 -2.89 17.89
CA GLU A 264 14.65 -3.11 18.94
C GLU A 264 13.22 -2.86 18.44
N ALA A 265 12.98 -1.75 17.75
CA ALA A 265 11.68 -1.44 17.16
C ALA A 265 11.31 -2.47 16.09
N ARG A 266 12.26 -2.86 15.23
CA ARG A 266 12.04 -3.87 14.19
C ARG A 266 11.67 -5.22 14.77
N LYS A 267 12.37 -5.68 15.81
CA LYS A 267 12.09 -6.95 16.51
C LYS A 267 10.71 -7.02 17.13
N VAL A 268 10.09 -5.89 17.40
CA VAL A 268 8.72 -5.81 17.94
C VAL A 268 7.69 -5.61 16.83
N LEU A 269 7.95 -4.68 15.90
CA LEU A 269 6.99 -4.34 14.83
C LEU A 269 6.77 -5.49 13.84
N VAL A 270 7.84 -6.12 13.35
CA VAL A 270 7.73 -7.15 12.31
C VAL A 270 6.91 -8.36 12.77
N PRO A 271 7.17 -8.98 13.93
CA PRO A 271 6.34 -10.08 14.42
C PRO A 271 4.89 -9.66 14.72
N ALA A 272 4.68 -8.41 15.19
CA ALA A 272 3.34 -7.90 15.45
C ALA A 272 2.54 -7.74 14.14
N ILE A 273 3.17 -7.20 13.09
CA ILE A 273 2.58 -7.07 11.74
C ILE A 273 2.26 -8.46 11.17
N GLU A 274 3.18 -9.41 11.26
CA GLU A 274 2.95 -10.78 10.82
C GLU A 274 1.76 -11.41 11.54
N LYS A 275 1.75 -11.32 12.88
CA LYS A 275 0.67 -11.88 13.71
C LYS A 275 -0.68 -11.24 13.37
N ALA A 276 -0.73 -9.91 13.19
CA ALA A 276 -1.94 -9.21 12.77
C ALA A 276 -2.38 -9.68 11.37
N SER A 277 -1.46 -9.72 10.41
CA SER A 277 -1.76 -10.09 9.02
C SER A 277 -2.22 -11.54 8.85
N ARG A 278 -1.81 -12.43 9.75
CA ARG A 278 -2.21 -13.85 9.76
C ARG A 278 -3.41 -14.14 10.65
N ASN A 279 -3.97 -13.13 11.34
CA ASN A 279 -5.14 -13.32 12.20
C ASN A 279 -6.38 -13.66 11.35
N PRO A 280 -7.01 -14.83 11.54
CA PRO A 280 -8.18 -15.24 10.76
C PRO A 280 -9.40 -14.35 10.99
N GLU A 281 -9.62 -13.82 12.19
CA GLU A 281 -10.73 -12.91 12.47
C GLU A 281 -10.55 -11.58 11.71
N LEU A 282 -9.32 -11.06 11.68
CA LEU A 282 -8.98 -9.89 10.89
C LEU A 282 -9.16 -10.17 9.39
N ALA A 283 -8.71 -11.34 8.93
CA ALA A 283 -8.88 -11.75 7.54
C ALA A 283 -10.35 -11.75 7.11
N GLU A 284 -11.26 -12.26 7.94
CA GLU A 284 -12.70 -12.24 7.63
C GLU A 284 -13.30 -10.82 7.62
N LYS A 285 -12.83 -9.94 8.51
CA LYS A 285 -13.23 -8.52 8.45
C LYS A 285 -12.76 -7.84 7.16
N LEU A 286 -11.53 -8.11 6.75
CA LEU A 286 -10.94 -7.54 5.53
C LEU A 286 -11.61 -8.06 4.24
N LYS A 287 -11.96 -9.35 4.19
CA LYS A 287 -12.69 -9.92 3.04
C LYS A 287 -14.04 -9.24 2.83
N LYS A 288 -14.74 -8.83 3.90
CA LYS A 288 -16.02 -8.09 3.81
C LYS A 288 -15.87 -6.73 3.11
N ILE A 289 -14.67 -6.16 3.12
CA ILE A 289 -14.33 -4.91 2.43
C ILE A 289 -13.42 -5.17 1.23
N TRP A 290 -13.47 -6.38 0.66
CA TRP A 290 -12.80 -6.79 -0.58
C TRP A 290 -11.27 -6.87 -0.52
N PHE A 291 -10.66 -6.85 0.65
CA PHE A 291 -9.25 -7.16 0.77
C PHE A 291 -9.02 -8.68 0.70
N ILE A 292 -7.95 -9.08 0.04
CA ILE A 292 -7.48 -10.45 -0.04
C ILE A 292 -6.24 -10.55 0.86
N PRO A 293 -6.39 -11.05 2.09
CA PRO A 293 -5.26 -11.20 3.01
C PRO A 293 -4.17 -12.07 2.39
N ASN A 294 -2.94 -11.57 2.39
CA ASN A 294 -1.78 -12.30 1.84
C ASN A 294 -0.52 -11.73 2.46
N TYR A 295 -0.12 -12.28 3.59
CA TYR A 295 1.12 -11.85 4.24
C TYR A 295 2.36 -12.27 3.45
N LYS A 296 3.30 -11.32 3.30
CA LYS A 296 4.68 -11.59 2.89
C LYS A 296 5.64 -10.96 3.89
N SER A 297 6.72 -11.68 4.17
CA SER A 297 7.80 -11.19 5.04
C SER A 297 8.42 -9.88 4.54
N PRO A 298 9.13 -9.14 5.38
CA PRO A 298 9.85 -7.92 4.98
C PRO A 298 10.73 -8.11 3.76
N ALA A 299 11.46 -9.22 3.68
CA ALA A 299 12.35 -9.55 2.56
C ALA A 299 11.56 -9.78 1.27
N GLU A 300 10.51 -10.61 1.32
CA GLU A 300 9.65 -10.87 0.15
C GLU A 300 8.92 -9.61 -0.31
N PHE A 301 8.47 -8.79 0.63
CA PHE A 301 7.80 -7.54 0.31
C PHE A 301 8.76 -6.54 -0.35
N LYS A 302 9.97 -6.39 0.18
CA LYS A 302 11.01 -5.56 -0.44
C LYS A 302 11.36 -6.04 -1.86
N GLN A 303 11.52 -7.36 -2.06
CA GLN A 303 11.77 -7.92 -3.39
C GLN A 303 10.63 -7.62 -4.37
N LEU A 304 9.37 -7.75 -3.92
CA LEU A 304 8.19 -7.43 -4.73
C LEU A 304 8.21 -5.96 -5.15
N VAL A 305 8.38 -5.03 -4.19
CA VAL A 305 8.41 -3.59 -4.46
C VAL A 305 9.57 -3.23 -5.39
N THR A 306 10.77 -3.78 -5.18
CA THR A 306 11.94 -3.54 -6.02
C THR A 306 11.67 -3.94 -7.46
N ARG A 307 11.22 -5.18 -7.67
CA ARG A 307 10.90 -5.71 -9.01
C ARG A 307 9.85 -4.84 -9.71
N ASP A 308 8.78 -4.50 -9.01
CA ASP A 308 7.66 -3.75 -9.57
C ASP A 308 8.06 -2.29 -9.87
N TYR A 309 8.91 -1.69 -9.05
CA TYR A 309 9.44 -0.34 -9.26
C TYR A 309 10.40 -0.29 -10.46
N GLU A 310 11.33 -1.23 -10.57
CA GLU A 310 12.22 -1.34 -11.73
C GLU A 310 11.44 -1.54 -13.04
N ASN A 311 10.43 -2.42 -13.02
CA ASN A 311 9.55 -2.62 -14.17
C ASN A 311 8.76 -1.36 -14.52
N ALA A 312 8.23 -0.64 -13.53
CA ALA A 312 7.51 0.60 -13.74
C ALA A 312 8.42 1.67 -14.37
N CYS A 313 9.62 1.87 -13.83
CA CYS A 313 10.61 2.79 -14.39
C CYS A 313 10.97 2.45 -15.86
N ALA A 314 11.14 1.17 -16.17
CA ALA A 314 11.44 0.72 -17.53
C ALA A 314 10.29 1.02 -18.52
N ILE A 315 9.04 0.85 -18.09
CA ILE A 315 7.87 1.17 -18.91
C ILE A 315 7.73 2.68 -19.09
N VAL A 316 7.85 3.47 -18.03
CA VAL A 316 7.78 4.95 -18.09
C VAL A 316 8.83 5.49 -19.06
N LYS A 317 10.06 5.00 -19.00
CA LYS A 317 11.13 5.39 -19.92
C LYS A 317 10.80 5.09 -21.38
N LYS A 318 10.16 3.96 -21.67
CA LYS A 318 9.71 3.63 -23.04
C LYS A 318 8.61 4.58 -23.52
N MET A 319 7.67 4.95 -22.63
CA MET A 319 6.60 5.90 -22.96
C MET A 319 7.12 7.31 -23.27
N GLU A 320 8.19 7.77 -22.61
CA GLU A 320 8.83 9.05 -22.87
C GLU A 320 9.55 9.09 -24.22
N VAL A 321 10.17 7.98 -24.63
CA VAL A 321 10.88 7.87 -25.93
C VAL A 321 9.90 7.79 -27.10
N SER A 322 8.64 7.41 -26.87
CA SER A 322 7.61 7.24 -27.91
C SER A 322 6.78 8.53 -28.17
N LYS A 323 7.07 9.61 -27.42
CA LYS A 323 6.50 10.95 -27.62
C LYS A 323 7.44 11.83 -28.39
#